data_f79b0dd02d2d489224738bf82ff0d6be
#
_entry.id   f79b0dd02d2d489224738bf82ff0d6be
#
_cell.length_a   1.000
_cell.length_b   1.000
_cell.length_c   1.000
_cell.angle_alpha   90.00
_cell.angle_beta   90.00
_cell.angle_gamma   90.00
#
_symmetry.space_group_name_H-M   'P 1'
#
loop_
_entity.id
_entity.type
_entity.pdbx_description
1 polymer ?
#
loop_
_entity_poly.entity_id
_entity_poly.type
_entity_poly.pdbx_seq_one_letter_code
_entity_poly.pdbx_strand_id
1 'polypeptide(L)'
;MKFIGIVGTNSAHSTNRKLLQFMRDHFSETAEIEVCEIGDFPAFNEPKNKVAPEGISVLSEKINEADGVIISTPEYDHSIPAVLKSLIEWLSYTTRPLIDKPVMVVGASHGSLGSSRAQAHLRQILDAPELKARIMPGSEFLLGHSLQAFDENGELLYSEKVTELDECFEEFCLFVSITNQLVKDHRFKTEQNRKFTWEQLAEGGERA
;
A
#
# COMPACT_ATOMS: atom_id res chain seq x y z
N MET A 1 -4.90 4.79 15.99
CA MET A 1 -3.93 4.83 14.88
C MET A 1 -4.60 5.41 13.65
N LYS A 2 -3.83 6.03 12.74
CA LYS A 2 -4.34 6.53 11.47
C LYS A 2 -3.67 5.79 10.31
N PHE A 3 -4.45 5.26 9.39
CA PHE A 3 -3.95 4.53 8.22
C PHE A 3 -4.48 5.13 6.92
N ILE A 4 -3.67 5.05 5.87
CA ILE A 4 -4.11 5.35 4.50
C ILE A 4 -4.37 4.02 3.79
N GLY A 5 -5.62 3.81 3.35
CA GLY A 5 -6.05 2.66 2.57
C GLY A 5 -6.02 2.99 1.07
N ILE A 6 -5.08 2.42 0.32
CA ILE A 6 -4.94 2.68 -1.11
C ILE A 6 -5.72 1.64 -1.91
N VAL A 7 -6.72 2.09 -2.68
CA VAL A 7 -7.46 1.25 -3.63
C VAL A 7 -6.59 0.99 -4.85
N GLY A 8 -5.96 -0.18 -4.93
CA GLY A 8 -4.95 -0.53 -5.94
C GLY A 8 -5.48 -0.69 -7.38
N THR A 9 -6.61 -0.09 -7.72
CA THR A 9 -7.22 -0.15 -9.05
C THR A 9 -8.10 1.08 -9.31
N ASN A 10 -8.32 1.40 -10.58
CA ASN A 10 -9.27 2.42 -11.03
C ASN A 10 -10.61 1.84 -11.52
N SER A 11 -10.87 0.56 -11.32
CA SER A 11 -12.14 -0.07 -11.70
C SER A 11 -13.30 0.49 -10.87
N ALA A 12 -14.38 0.91 -11.51
CA ALA A 12 -15.58 1.40 -10.83
C ALA A 12 -16.25 0.32 -9.96
N HIS A 13 -16.14 -0.95 -10.34
CA HIS A 13 -16.74 -2.10 -9.65
C HIS A 13 -15.73 -2.91 -8.84
N SER A 14 -14.80 -2.23 -8.16
CA SER A 14 -13.71 -2.87 -7.44
C SER A 14 -14.16 -3.52 -6.13
N THR A 15 -13.92 -4.83 -5.99
CA THR A 15 -14.06 -5.54 -4.71
C THR A 15 -12.93 -5.21 -3.73
N ASN A 16 -11.80 -4.71 -4.22
CA ASN A 16 -10.71 -4.19 -3.37
C ASN A 16 -11.08 -2.86 -2.70
N ARG A 17 -11.89 -2.01 -3.39
CA ARG A 17 -12.51 -0.83 -2.77
C ARG A 17 -13.48 -1.23 -1.66
N LYS A 18 -14.35 -2.21 -1.94
CA LYS A 18 -15.29 -2.74 -0.94
C LYS A 18 -14.55 -3.30 0.28
N LEU A 19 -13.45 -4.02 0.07
CA LEU A 19 -12.63 -4.55 1.16
C LEU A 19 -12.09 -3.43 2.05
N LEU A 20 -11.51 -2.36 1.47
CA LEU A 20 -11.03 -1.23 2.27
C LEU A 20 -12.15 -0.44 2.95
N GLN A 21 -13.32 -0.32 2.32
CA GLN A 21 -14.49 0.30 2.95
C GLN A 21 -14.99 -0.54 4.13
N PHE A 22 -15.08 -1.86 3.97
CA PHE A 22 -15.39 -2.77 5.05
C PHE A 22 -14.37 -2.64 6.19
N MET A 23 -13.07 -2.67 5.91
CA MET A 23 -12.02 -2.49 6.92
C MET A 23 -12.15 -1.16 7.67
N ARG A 24 -12.45 -0.06 6.95
CA ARG A 24 -12.67 1.27 7.56
C ARG A 24 -13.79 1.24 8.58
N ASP A 25 -14.92 0.62 8.22
CA ASP A 25 -16.12 0.63 9.05
C ASP A 25 -16.00 -0.37 10.19
N HIS A 26 -15.48 -1.57 9.92
CA HIS A 26 -15.30 -2.66 10.86
C HIS A 26 -14.25 -2.32 11.96
N PHE A 27 -13.15 -1.67 11.60
CA PHE A 27 -12.09 -1.30 12.55
C PHE A 27 -12.20 0.13 13.09
N SER A 28 -13.33 0.81 12.90
CA SER A 28 -13.51 2.23 13.25
C SER A 28 -13.26 2.57 14.72
N GLU A 29 -13.48 1.62 15.64
CA GLU A 29 -13.19 1.81 17.06
C GLU A 29 -11.70 1.64 17.42
N THR A 30 -10.93 0.96 16.55
CA THR A 30 -9.51 0.66 16.78
C THR A 30 -8.59 1.64 16.05
N ALA A 31 -8.98 2.04 14.83
CA ALA A 31 -8.17 2.90 13.98
C ALA A 31 -9.04 3.72 13.00
N GLU A 32 -8.52 4.87 12.61
CA GLU A 32 -9.04 5.65 11.49
C GLU A 32 -8.39 5.15 10.19
N ILE A 33 -9.18 4.70 9.22
CA ILE A 33 -8.71 4.29 7.90
C ILE A 33 -9.27 5.27 6.86
N GLU A 34 -8.42 6.08 6.26
CA GLU A 34 -8.80 6.95 5.15
C GLU A 34 -8.61 6.22 3.82
N VAL A 35 -9.71 5.92 3.12
CA VAL A 35 -9.68 5.21 1.83
C VAL A 35 -9.38 6.20 0.70
N CYS A 36 -8.30 5.97 -0.04
CA CYS A 36 -7.82 6.81 -1.12
C CYS A 36 -7.94 6.12 -2.48
N GLU A 37 -8.59 6.80 -3.42
CA GLU A 37 -8.69 6.40 -4.83
C GLU A 37 -7.45 6.87 -5.61
N ILE A 38 -7.10 6.10 -6.66
CA ILE A 38 -5.91 6.38 -7.48
C ILE A 38 -6.22 6.55 -8.97
N GLY A 39 -7.51 6.51 -9.35
CA GLY A 39 -7.95 6.49 -10.74
C GLY A 39 -7.65 7.78 -11.53
N ASP A 40 -7.60 8.92 -10.84
CA ASP A 40 -7.43 10.24 -11.47
C ASP A 40 -5.97 10.68 -11.60
N PHE A 41 -5.03 9.87 -11.12
CA PHE A 41 -3.62 10.20 -11.23
C PHE A 41 -3.10 9.94 -12.65
N PRO A 42 -2.26 10.85 -13.20
CA PRO A 42 -1.68 10.65 -14.53
C PRO A 42 -0.73 9.46 -14.52
N ALA A 43 -0.61 8.80 -15.67
CA ALA A 43 0.42 7.78 -15.85
C ALA A 43 1.82 8.37 -15.60
N PHE A 44 2.67 7.60 -14.90
CA PHE A 44 4.04 8.02 -14.63
C PHE A 44 4.81 8.20 -15.93
N ASN A 45 5.52 9.33 -16.05
CA ASN A 45 6.21 9.74 -17.26
C ASN A 45 7.65 10.24 -17.01
N GLU A 46 8.20 9.94 -15.82
CA GLU A 46 9.56 10.32 -15.42
C GLU A 46 9.86 11.81 -15.64
N PRO A 47 9.16 12.74 -14.95
CA PRO A 47 9.30 14.17 -15.20
C PRO A 47 10.71 14.66 -14.85
N LYS A 48 11.35 15.38 -15.79
CA LYS A 48 12.72 15.91 -15.60
C LYS A 48 12.87 16.85 -14.42
N ASN A 49 11.81 17.59 -14.08
CA ASN A 49 11.79 18.51 -12.94
C ASN A 49 11.55 17.83 -11.59
N LYS A 50 11.27 16.51 -11.57
CA LYS A 50 10.98 15.71 -10.36
C LYS A 50 9.83 16.27 -9.51
N VAL A 51 8.90 17.01 -10.12
CA VAL A 51 7.74 17.58 -9.44
C VAL A 51 6.56 16.61 -9.56
N ALA A 52 6.01 16.22 -8.43
CA ALA A 52 4.79 15.40 -8.39
C ALA A 52 3.56 16.22 -8.82
N PRO A 53 2.60 15.61 -9.53
CA PRO A 53 1.27 16.20 -9.68
C PRO A 53 0.64 16.49 -8.33
N GLU A 54 -0.22 17.51 -8.25
CA GLU A 54 -0.85 17.96 -7.00
C GLU A 54 -1.52 16.82 -6.21
N GLY A 55 -2.31 15.96 -6.87
CA GLY A 55 -2.96 14.82 -6.21
C GLY A 55 -1.97 13.82 -5.62
N ILE A 56 -0.81 13.60 -6.25
CA ILE A 56 0.26 12.75 -5.73
C ILE A 56 0.91 13.42 -4.51
N SER A 57 1.13 14.73 -4.55
CA SER A 57 1.67 15.49 -3.41
C SER A 57 0.75 15.42 -2.19
N VAL A 58 -0.55 15.64 -2.39
CA VAL A 58 -1.57 15.53 -1.34
C VAL A 58 -1.60 14.10 -0.74
N LEU A 59 -1.60 13.06 -1.58
CA LEU A 59 -1.53 11.68 -1.09
C LEU A 59 -0.24 11.41 -0.30
N SER A 60 0.88 11.95 -0.76
CA SER A 60 2.17 11.81 -0.08
C SER A 60 2.18 12.45 1.31
N GLU A 61 1.56 13.62 1.46
CA GLU A 61 1.41 14.29 2.75
C GLU A 61 0.56 13.43 3.71
N LYS A 62 -0.58 12.92 3.24
CA LYS A 62 -1.42 12.00 4.02
C LYS A 62 -0.66 10.75 4.47
N ILE A 63 0.13 10.14 3.57
CA ILE A 63 0.97 8.99 3.92
C ILE A 63 2.03 9.37 4.96
N ASN A 64 2.66 10.53 4.84
CA ASN A 64 3.66 10.99 5.82
C ASN A 64 3.06 11.14 7.22
N GLU A 65 1.84 11.66 7.33
CA GLU A 65 1.13 11.89 8.58
C GLU A 65 0.55 10.62 9.21
N ALA A 66 0.29 9.58 8.40
CA ALA A 66 -0.28 8.33 8.86
C ALA A 66 0.74 7.45 9.58
N ASP A 67 0.25 6.59 10.48
CA ASP A 67 1.04 5.58 11.19
C ASP A 67 1.46 4.43 10.28
N GLY A 68 0.68 4.12 9.24
CA GLY A 68 0.96 3.07 8.26
C GLY A 68 0.06 3.18 7.03
N VAL A 69 0.28 2.28 6.07
CA VAL A 69 -0.46 2.20 4.80
C VAL A 69 -1.02 0.80 4.59
N ILE A 70 -2.25 0.70 4.12
CA ILE A 70 -2.90 -0.54 3.70
C ILE A 70 -3.11 -0.46 2.18
N ILE A 71 -2.56 -1.41 1.42
CA ILE A 71 -2.74 -1.46 -0.03
C ILE A 71 -3.58 -2.68 -0.38
N SER A 72 -4.78 -2.44 -0.94
CA SER A 72 -5.65 -3.50 -1.44
C SER A 72 -5.54 -3.60 -2.95
N THR A 73 -5.03 -4.73 -3.46
CA THR A 73 -4.77 -4.91 -4.89
C THR A 73 -5.53 -6.08 -5.50
N PRO A 74 -6.21 -5.90 -6.65
CA PRO A 74 -6.63 -7.03 -7.47
C PRO A 74 -5.41 -7.67 -8.16
N GLU A 75 -5.64 -8.80 -8.82
CA GLU A 75 -4.66 -9.45 -9.68
C GLU A 75 -5.09 -9.31 -11.15
N TYR A 76 -4.29 -8.58 -11.94
CA TYR A 76 -4.43 -8.47 -13.39
C TYR A 76 -3.19 -9.08 -14.05
N ASP A 77 -3.39 -10.07 -14.91
CA ASP A 77 -2.32 -10.75 -15.62
C ASP A 77 -1.17 -11.22 -14.69
N HIS A 78 -1.56 -11.83 -13.56
CA HIS A 78 -0.66 -12.33 -12.51
C HIS A 78 0.18 -11.25 -11.80
N SER A 79 -0.19 -9.99 -11.91
CA SER A 79 0.52 -8.85 -11.33
C SER A 79 -0.45 -7.81 -10.76
N ILE A 80 0.14 -6.70 -10.26
CA ILE A 80 -0.61 -5.52 -9.85
C ILE A 80 -1.12 -4.75 -11.07
N PRO A 81 -2.23 -3.98 -10.94
CA PRO A 81 -2.68 -3.11 -12.03
C PRO A 81 -1.65 -2.04 -12.41
N ALA A 82 -1.63 -1.69 -13.70
CA ALA A 82 -0.75 -0.64 -14.21
C ALA A 82 -0.89 0.70 -13.48
N VAL A 83 -2.12 1.07 -13.08
CA VAL A 83 -2.41 2.30 -12.33
C VAL A 83 -1.75 2.28 -10.94
N LEU A 84 -1.73 1.14 -10.26
CA LEU A 84 -1.04 1.00 -8.96
C LEU A 84 0.48 1.09 -9.14
N LYS A 85 1.01 0.42 -10.16
CA LYS A 85 2.46 0.50 -10.47
C LYS A 85 2.86 1.93 -10.79
N SER A 86 2.08 2.64 -11.59
CA SER A 86 2.30 4.05 -11.93
C SER A 86 2.29 4.96 -10.69
N LEU A 87 1.32 4.77 -9.77
CA LEU A 87 1.32 5.49 -8.49
C LEU A 87 2.61 5.25 -7.70
N ILE A 88 3.03 3.99 -7.57
CA ILE A 88 4.25 3.64 -6.84
C ILE A 88 5.48 4.29 -7.47
N GLU A 89 5.55 4.37 -8.80
CA GLU A 89 6.62 5.07 -9.52
C GLU A 89 6.61 6.58 -9.23
N TRP A 90 5.45 7.23 -9.22
CA TRP A 90 5.33 8.63 -8.79
C TRP A 90 5.85 8.83 -7.37
N LEU A 91 5.41 7.98 -6.42
CA LEU A 91 5.80 8.09 -5.02
C LEU A 91 7.31 7.85 -4.84
N SER A 92 7.90 6.88 -5.51
CA SER A 92 9.33 6.58 -5.41
C SER A 92 10.22 7.64 -6.04
N TYR A 93 9.79 8.20 -7.17
CA TYR A 93 10.59 9.14 -7.96
C TYR A 93 10.57 10.57 -7.41
N THR A 94 9.47 10.98 -6.77
CA THR A 94 9.27 12.39 -6.36
C THR A 94 9.32 12.61 -4.85
N THR A 95 8.38 12.07 -4.10
CA THR A 95 8.10 12.45 -2.70
C THR A 95 8.59 11.45 -1.65
N ARG A 96 8.69 10.17 -2.00
CA ARG A 96 9.20 9.05 -1.19
C ARG A 96 8.56 8.87 0.19
N PRO A 97 7.23 8.95 0.32
CA PRO A 97 6.56 8.88 1.61
C PRO A 97 6.55 7.47 2.22
N LEU A 98 6.88 6.43 1.41
CA LEU A 98 6.86 5.03 1.84
C LEU A 98 8.18 4.60 2.53
N ILE A 99 9.24 5.41 2.50
CA ILE A 99 10.50 5.07 3.17
C ILE A 99 10.24 4.86 4.67
N ASP A 100 10.62 3.66 5.15
CA ASP A 100 10.44 3.20 6.53
C ASP A 100 8.98 3.20 7.03
N LYS A 101 7.98 3.38 6.12
CA LYS A 101 6.55 3.34 6.45
C LYS A 101 6.07 1.90 6.59
N PRO A 102 5.36 1.54 7.69
CA PRO A 102 4.70 0.24 7.80
C PRO A 102 3.63 0.07 6.74
N VAL A 103 3.64 -1.07 6.06
CA VAL A 103 2.69 -1.40 4.98
C VAL A 103 2.08 -2.77 5.18
N MET A 104 0.74 -2.84 5.15
CA MET A 104 -0.05 -4.06 5.03
C MET A 104 -0.51 -4.22 3.57
N VAL A 105 -0.34 -5.41 3.02
CA VAL A 105 -0.86 -5.75 1.68
C VAL A 105 -1.99 -6.73 1.83
N VAL A 106 -3.16 -6.39 1.28
CA VAL A 106 -4.36 -7.22 1.23
C VAL A 106 -4.88 -7.29 -0.19
N GLY A 107 -5.81 -8.18 -0.46
CA GLY A 107 -6.40 -8.17 -1.78
C GLY A 107 -7.59 -9.09 -1.96
N ALA A 108 -8.37 -8.76 -2.98
CA ALA A 108 -9.55 -9.47 -3.40
C ALA A 108 -9.50 -9.75 -4.91
N SER A 109 -9.86 -10.97 -5.31
CA SER A 109 -9.94 -11.34 -6.73
C SER A 109 -11.20 -12.15 -7.02
N HIS A 110 -11.64 -12.12 -8.27
CA HIS A 110 -12.81 -12.88 -8.71
C HIS A 110 -12.55 -14.40 -8.70
N GLY A 111 -11.30 -14.81 -8.92
CA GLY A 111 -10.86 -16.21 -8.83
C GLY A 111 -10.59 -16.66 -7.39
N SER A 112 -10.20 -17.91 -7.23
CA SER A 112 -9.97 -18.55 -5.91
C SER A 112 -8.72 -18.07 -5.19
N LEU A 113 -7.73 -17.48 -5.89
CA LEU A 113 -6.41 -17.18 -5.34
C LEU A 113 -6.32 -15.88 -4.53
N GLY A 114 -7.40 -15.07 -4.47
CA GLY A 114 -7.45 -13.87 -3.65
C GLY A 114 -6.36 -12.83 -3.94
N SER A 115 -5.86 -12.75 -5.19
CA SER A 115 -4.75 -11.88 -5.62
C SER A 115 -3.34 -12.25 -5.11
N SER A 116 -3.09 -13.49 -4.72
CA SER A 116 -1.83 -13.91 -4.09
C SER A 116 -0.57 -13.56 -4.91
N ARG A 117 -0.60 -13.73 -6.24
CA ARG A 117 0.55 -13.41 -7.10
C ARG A 117 0.81 -11.90 -7.19
N ALA A 118 -0.27 -11.11 -7.29
CA ALA A 118 -0.16 -9.65 -7.28
C ALA A 118 0.38 -9.16 -5.94
N GLN A 119 -0.04 -9.74 -4.81
CA GLN A 119 0.49 -9.40 -3.49
C GLN A 119 1.97 -9.75 -3.36
N ALA A 120 2.40 -10.93 -3.81
CA ALA A 120 3.81 -11.31 -3.82
C ALA A 120 4.65 -10.34 -4.67
N HIS A 121 4.17 -9.98 -5.86
CA HIS A 121 4.85 -9.02 -6.73
C HIS A 121 4.87 -7.61 -6.13
N LEU A 122 3.78 -7.16 -5.50
CA LEU A 122 3.74 -5.88 -4.81
C LEU A 122 4.76 -5.80 -3.67
N ARG A 123 4.90 -6.87 -2.87
CA ARG A 123 5.92 -6.95 -1.82
C ARG A 123 7.33 -6.77 -2.37
N GLN A 124 7.65 -7.44 -3.48
CA GLN A 124 8.94 -7.28 -4.16
C GLN A 124 9.19 -5.83 -4.63
N ILE A 125 8.16 -5.17 -5.17
CA ILE A 125 8.26 -3.77 -5.60
C ILE A 125 8.50 -2.84 -4.40
N LEU A 126 7.76 -3.03 -3.31
CA LEU A 126 7.83 -2.19 -2.11
C LEU A 126 9.17 -2.32 -1.36
N ASP A 127 9.88 -3.44 -1.55
CA ASP A 127 11.22 -3.68 -0.99
C ASP A 127 12.33 -2.95 -1.77
N ALA A 128 12.03 -2.35 -2.92
CA ALA A 128 13.01 -1.59 -3.70
C ALA A 128 13.63 -0.46 -2.86
N PRO A 129 14.95 -0.16 -3.02
CA PRO A 129 15.67 0.83 -2.20
C PRO A 129 15.05 2.23 -2.20
N GLU A 130 14.38 2.62 -3.28
CA GLU A 130 13.72 3.92 -3.43
C GLU A 130 12.42 4.02 -2.65
N LEU A 131 11.79 2.88 -2.36
CA LEU A 131 10.57 2.75 -1.58
C LEU A 131 10.86 2.37 -0.14
N LYS A 132 11.71 1.36 0.06
CA LYS A 132 12.19 0.89 1.37
C LYS A 132 11.06 0.80 2.40
N ALA A 133 9.90 0.31 1.98
CA ALA A 133 8.74 0.17 2.85
C ALA A 133 8.98 -0.93 3.91
N ARG A 134 8.41 -0.75 5.08
CA ARG A 134 8.39 -1.80 6.11
C ARG A 134 7.15 -2.64 5.91
N ILE A 135 7.27 -3.68 5.10
CA ILE A 135 6.14 -4.54 4.74
C ILE A 135 5.91 -5.54 5.88
N MET A 136 4.69 -5.62 6.41
CA MET A 136 4.33 -6.62 7.42
C MET A 136 4.63 -8.03 6.89
N PRO A 137 5.48 -8.81 7.58
CA PRO A 137 5.86 -10.14 7.12
C PRO A 137 4.76 -11.17 7.42
N GLY A 138 4.71 -12.23 6.64
CA GLY A 138 3.96 -13.45 6.94
C GLY A 138 2.49 -13.41 6.60
N SER A 139 1.72 -12.54 7.23
CA SER A 139 0.26 -12.53 7.09
C SER A 139 -0.18 -12.06 5.71
N GLU A 140 -0.93 -12.92 5.01
CA GLU A 140 -1.53 -12.63 3.71
C GLU A 140 -3.05 -12.72 3.84
N PHE A 141 -3.76 -11.62 3.66
CA PHE A 141 -5.22 -11.68 3.54
C PHE A 141 -5.61 -11.82 2.07
N LEU A 142 -6.16 -12.98 1.74
CA LEU A 142 -6.51 -13.40 0.38
C LEU A 142 -8.02 -13.63 0.26
N LEU A 143 -8.76 -12.70 -0.34
CA LEU A 143 -10.19 -12.82 -0.56
C LEU A 143 -10.48 -13.34 -1.98
N GLY A 144 -10.58 -14.66 -2.12
CA GLY A 144 -11.07 -15.29 -3.35
C GLY A 144 -12.58 -15.14 -3.54
N HIS A 145 -13.07 -15.40 -4.77
CA HIS A 145 -14.50 -15.32 -5.13
C HIS A 145 -15.18 -14.03 -4.69
N SER A 146 -14.46 -12.91 -4.81
CA SER A 146 -14.80 -11.65 -4.18
C SER A 146 -16.09 -10.98 -4.69
N LEU A 147 -16.62 -11.40 -5.85
CA LEU A 147 -17.92 -10.91 -6.36
C LEU A 147 -19.10 -11.31 -5.46
N GLN A 148 -18.99 -12.44 -4.75
CA GLN A 148 -20.02 -12.99 -3.86
C GLN A 148 -19.68 -12.73 -2.37
N ALA A 149 -18.56 -12.07 -2.09
CA ALA A 149 -18.06 -11.95 -0.72
C ALA A 149 -18.71 -10.84 0.11
N PHE A 150 -19.39 -9.90 -0.53
CA PHE A 150 -20.00 -8.76 0.15
C PHE A 150 -21.50 -8.70 -0.10
N ASP A 151 -22.26 -8.34 0.93
CA ASP A 151 -23.69 -8.07 0.81
C ASP A 151 -23.97 -6.67 0.21
N GLU A 152 -25.27 -6.29 0.17
CA GLU A 152 -25.73 -5.00 -0.34
C GLU A 152 -25.28 -3.81 0.52
N ASN A 153 -25.00 -4.04 1.81
CA ASN A 153 -24.53 -3.03 2.74
C ASN A 153 -22.99 -2.91 2.74
N GLY A 154 -22.29 -3.82 2.05
CA GLY A 154 -20.83 -3.86 2.02
C GLY A 154 -20.21 -4.73 3.11
N GLU A 155 -21.02 -5.48 3.86
CA GLU A 155 -20.55 -6.41 4.89
C GLU A 155 -19.94 -7.67 4.27
N LEU A 156 -18.82 -8.14 4.85
CA LEU A 156 -18.15 -9.36 4.40
C LEU A 156 -18.90 -10.60 4.92
N LEU A 157 -19.43 -11.39 3.98
CA LEU A 157 -20.32 -12.52 4.27
C LEU A 157 -19.61 -13.76 4.84
N TYR A 158 -18.31 -13.90 4.60
CA TYR A 158 -17.54 -15.08 5.01
C TYR A 158 -16.96 -14.87 6.41
N SER A 159 -17.63 -15.40 7.44
CA SER A 159 -17.20 -15.24 8.84
C SER A 159 -15.77 -15.69 9.11
N GLU A 160 -15.31 -16.75 8.44
CA GLU A 160 -13.93 -17.20 8.53
C GLU A 160 -12.93 -16.13 7.99
N LYS A 161 -13.33 -15.41 6.93
CA LYS A 161 -12.53 -14.33 6.37
C LYS A 161 -12.57 -13.07 7.23
N VAL A 162 -13.66 -12.82 7.95
CA VAL A 162 -13.70 -11.73 8.93
C VAL A 162 -12.70 -12.04 10.05
N THR A 163 -12.74 -13.25 10.62
CA THR A 163 -11.79 -13.66 11.67
C THR A 163 -10.32 -13.57 11.19
N GLU A 164 -10.03 -14.07 9.98
CA GLU A 164 -8.68 -13.98 9.38
C GLU A 164 -8.24 -12.51 9.21
N LEU A 165 -9.16 -11.64 8.82
CA LEU A 165 -8.87 -10.21 8.65
C LEU A 165 -8.64 -9.53 10.01
N ASP A 166 -9.41 -9.89 11.03
CA ASP A 166 -9.24 -9.40 12.40
C ASP A 166 -7.84 -9.72 12.93
N GLU A 167 -7.42 -10.99 12.80
CA GLU A 167 -6.09 -11.45 13.20
C GLU A 167 -4.97 -10.72 12.43
N CYS A 168 -5.11 -10.59 11.12
CA CYS A 168 -4.15 -9.86 10.29
C CYS A 168 -4.07 -8.37 10.67
N PHE A 169 -5.19 -7.74 10.97
CA PHE A 169 -5.22 -6.32 11.31
C PHE A 169 -4.66 -6.05 12.71
N GLU A 170 -4.94 -6.90 13.68
CA GLU A 170 -4.36 -6.84 15.01
C GLU A 170 -2.84 -6.98 14.96
N GLU A 171 -2.33 -7.96 14.19
CA GLU A 171 -0.89 -8.12 13.94
C GLU A 171 -0.29 -6.89 13.26
N PHE A 172 -0.99 -6.29 12.30
CA PHE A 172 -0.53 -5.06 11.66
C PHE A 172 -0.44 -3.89 12.63
N CYS A 173 -1.41 -3.69 13.51
CA CYS A 173 -1.38 -2.65 14.53
C CYS A 173 -0.17 -2.82 15.47
N LEU A 174 0.13 -4.05 15.88
CA LEU A 174 1.32 -4.36 16.68
C LEU A 174 2.61 -4.08 15.89
N PHE A 175 2.68 -4.54 14.65
CA PHE A 175 3.82 -4.31 13.76
C PHE A 175 4.08 -2.80 13.55
N VAL A 176 3.03 -2.01 13.35
CA VAL A 176 3.13 -0.54 13.23
C VAL A 176 3.71 0.08 14.49
N SER A 177 3.23 -0.33 15.66
CA SER A 177 3.71 0.18 16.95
C SER A 177 5.22 -0.06 17.13
N ILE A 178 5.66 -1.30 16.89
CA ILE A 178 7.07 -1.69 17.02
C ILE A 178 7.93 -0.98 15.98
N THR A 179 7.48 -0.96 14.72
CA THR A 179 8.24 -0.36 13.62
C THR A 179 8.42 1.14 13.80
N ASN A 180 7.35 1.86 14.16
CA ASN A 180 7.41 3.30 14.38
C ASN A 180 8.29 3.65 15.60
N GLN A 181 8.26 2.83 16.65
CA GLN A 181 9.20 2.99 17.77
C GLN A 181 10.64 2.75 17.34
N LEU A 182 10.92 1.68 16.60
CA LEU A 182 12.24 1.37 16.06
C LEU A 182 12.80 2.53 15.23
N VAL A 183 11.98 3.12 14.34
CA VAL A 183 12.36 4.26 13.50
C VAL A 183 12.70 5.49 14.35
N LYS A 184 11.95 5.76 15.42
CA LYS A 184 12.20 6.86 16.36
C LYS A 184 13.48 6.65 17.16
N ASP A 185 13.64 5.48 17.77
CA ASP A 185 14.72 5.18 18.72
C ASP A 185 16.08 5.06 18.04
N HIS A 186 16.15 4.47 16.87
CA HIS A 186 17.41 4.26 16.16
C HIS A 186 17.81 5.41 15.26
N ARG A 187 17.05 6.52 15.24
CA ARG A 187 17.33 7.69 14.39
C ARG A 187 17.73 7.26 12.98
N PHE A 188 16.98 6.31 12.41
CA PHE A 188 17.13 6.02 10.99
C PHE A 188 17.08 7.35 10.28
N LYS A 189 18.19 7.73 9.63
CA LYS A 189 18.32 9.03 8.99
C LYS A 189 17.41 9.06 7.77
N THR A 190 16.10 9.16 8.04
CA THR A 190 15.05 9.22 7.03
C THR A 190 15.36 10.29 5.98
N GLU A 191 15.96 11.42 6.41
CA GLU A 191 16.43 12.45 5.50
C GLU A 191 17.56 11.99 4.57
N GLN A 192 18.53 11.19 5.05
CA GLN A 192 19.58 10.65 4.18
C GLN A 192 19.01 9.62 3.20
N ASN A 193 18.08 8.78 3.65
CA ASN A 193 17.41 7.81 2.78
C ASN A 193 16.51 8.50 1.74
N ARG A 194 15.86 9.62 2.09
CA ARG A 194 15.07 10.42 1.15
C ARG A 194 15.89 11.17 0.11
N LYS A 195 17.20 11.33 0.33
CA LYS A 195 18.13 11.96 -0.61
C LYS A 195 18.72 10.99 -1.62
N PHE A 196 18.48 9.68 -1.48
CA PHE A 196 18.91 8.69 -2.46
C PHE A 196 18.27 8.97 -3.82
N THR A 197 19.07 9.05 -4.88
CA THR A 197 18.59 9.25 -6.26
C THR A 197 19.24 8.27 -7.21
N TRP A 198 18.56 7.95 -8.33
CA TRP A 198 19.11 7.13 -9.40
C TRP A 198 20.42 7.69 -9.96
N GLU A 199 20.60 9.01 -9.93
CA GLU A 199 21.83 9.70 -10.34
C GLU A 199 23.01 9.30 -9.47
N GLN A 200 22.82 9.09 -8.18
CA GLN A 200 23.89 8.61 -7.28
C GLN A 200 24.34 7.19 -7.59
N LEU A 201 23.45 6.33 -8.13
CA LEU A 201 23.83 5.01 -8.62
C LEU A 201 24.63 5.08 -9.91
N ALA A 202 24.23 5.95 -10.84
CA ALA A 202 24.96 6.15 -12.09
C ALA A 202 26.38 6.68 -11.88
N GLU A 203 26.55 7.66 -10.98
CA GLU A 203 27.87 8.21 -10.62
C GLU A 203 28.76 7.21 -9.84
N GLY A 204 28.16 6.29 -9.06
CA GLY A 204 28.88 5.23 -8.35
C GLY A 204 29.36 4.09 -9.24
N GLY A 205 28.72 3.86 -10.38
CA GLY A 205 29.08 2.83 -11.36
C GLY A 205 30.33 3.15 -12.19
N GLU A 206 30.76 4.41 -12.26
CA GLU A 206 31.99 4.80 -12.97
C GLU A 206 33.27 4.66 -12.12
N ARG A 207 33.17 4.24 -10.86
CA ARG A 207 34.33 4.11 -9.93
C ARG A 207 34.64 2.67 -9.52
N ALA A 208 34.08 1.67 -10.19
CA ALA A 208 34.38 0.26 -9.92
C ALA A 208 35.19 -0.38 -11.04
#